data_9452fc7332de27e840fa1ff5b80a53a2
#
_entry.id   9452fc7332de27e840fa1ff5b80a53a2
#
_cell.length_a   1.000
_cell.length_b   1.000
_cell.length_c   1.000
_cell.angle_alpha   90.00
_cell.angle_beta   90.00
_cell.angle_gamma   90.00
#
_symmetry.space_group_name_H-M   'P 1'
#
loop_
_entity.id
_entity.type
_entity.pdbx_description
1 polymer ?
#
loop_
_entity_poly.entity_id
_entity_poly.type
_entity_poly.pdbx_seq_one_letter_code
_entity_poly.pdbx_strand_id
1 'polypeptide(L)'
;MEEPAITEDLIASHGFTPEEYQEVLRILNREPTFTELGIFSAMWNEHCSYKSSKKWLRTLPTDGPQVICGPGENAGVVDIGDNQAVIFKMESHNHPSYIEPYQGAATGVGGILRDVFTMGCLLYTSDAADDSAL
;
A
#
# COMPACT_ATOMS: atom_id res chain seq x y z
N MET A 1 15.74 27.88 -11.49
CA MET A 1 15.35 27.98 -10.06
C MET A 1 16.45 27.28 -9.29
N GLU A 2 17.03 27.96 -8.28
CA GLU A 2 17.96 27.29 -7.38
C GLU A 2 17.19 26.26 -6.53
N GLU A 3 17.75 25.08 -6.38
CA GLU A 3 17.19 24.08 -5.47
C GLU A 3 17.34 24.54 -4.01
N PRO A 4 16.36 24.26 -3.13
CA PRO A 4 16.48 24.59 -1.72
C PRO A 4 17.65 23.83 -1.08
N ALA A 5 18.33 24.48 -0.14
CA ALA A 5 19.37 23.83 0.65
C ALA A 5 18.77 22.72 1.52
N ILE A 6 19.46 21.60 1.63
CA ILE A 6 19.07 20.48 2.47
C ILE A 6 19.38 20.84 3.94
N THR A 7 18.34 21.18 4.67
CA THR A 7 18.41 21.52 6.11
C THR A 7 17.81 20.41 6.96
N GLU A 8 18.12 20.39 8.25
CA GLU A 8 17.53 19.43 9.19
C GLU A 8 15.99 19.51 9.22
N ASP A 9 15.45 20.72 9.17
CA ASP A 9 13.99 20.93 9.13
C ASP A 9 13.39 20.38 7.83
N LEU A 10 14.08 20.54 6.71
CA LEU A 10 13.63 19.98 5.43
C LEU A 10 13.67 18.47 5.45
N ILE A 11 14.72 17.87 6.00
CA ILE A 11 14.86 16.41 6.17
C ILE A 11 13.72 15.86 7.03
N ALA A 12 13.48 16.51 8.18
CA ALA A 12 12.39 16.12 9.09
C ALA A 12 11.01 16.26 8.44
N SER A 13 10.78 17.33 7.67
CA SER A 13 9.51 17.56 6.96
C SER A 13 9.24 16.51 5.87
N HIS A 14 10.28 15.85 5.35
CA HIS A 14 10.19 14.71 4.44
C HIS A 14 10.02 13.37 5.15
N GLY A 15 9.87 13.38 6.47
CA GLY A 15 9.58 12.19 7.28
C GLY A 15 10.77 11.27 7.55
N PHE A 16 11.99 11.76 7.38
CA PHE A 16 13.20 11.01 7.73
C PHE A 16 13.52 11.10 9.21
N THR A 17 13.95 9.96 9.78
CA THR A 17 14.71 9.98 11.02
C THR A 17 16.17 10.33 10.73
N PRO A 18 16.93 10.79 11.74
CA PRO A 18 18.37 11.04 11.55
C PRO A 18 19.14 9.83 11.01
N GLU A 19 18.81 8.63 11.47
CA GLU A 19 19.43 7.36 11.04
C GLU A 19 19.13 7.05 9.58
N GLU A 20 17.88 7.28 9.15
CA GLU A 20 17.48 7.10 7.75
C GLU A 20 18.21 8.08 6.82
N TYR A 21 18.37 9.32 7.24
CA TYR A 21 19.13 10.28 6.45
C TYR A 21 20.61 9.91 6.33
N GLN A 22 21.23 9.40 7.41
CA GLN A 22 22.59 8.88 7.34
C GLN A 22 22.71 7.72 6.33
N GLU A 23 21.69 6.88 6.22
CA GLU A 23 21.67 5.82 5.23
C GLU A 23 21.57 6.35 3.80
N VAL A 24 20.81 7.43 3.56
CA VAL A 24 20.79 8.13 2.26
C VAL A 24 22.19 8.63 1.91
N LEU A 25 22.88 9.30 2.85
CA LEU A 25 24.25 9.78 2.64
C LEU A 25 25.21 8.62 2.32
N ARG A 26 25.07 7.50 3.02
CA ARG A 26 25.88 6.30 2.78
C ARG A 26 25.66 5.71 1.38
N ILE A 27 24.41 5.63 0.94
CA ILE A 27 24.04 5.08 -0.38
C ILE A 27 24.58 5.98 -1.50
N LEU A 28 24.39 7.29 -1.39
CA LEU A 28 24.77 8.24 -2.41
C LEU A 28 26.27 8.59 -2.35
N ASN A 29 26.92 8.39 -1.20
CA ASN A 29 28.29 8.87 -0.91
C ASN A 29 28.44 10.39 -1.12
N ARG A 30 27.36 11.14 -0.93
CA ARG A 30 27.25 12.60 -1.01
C ARG A 30 25.92 13.06 -0.44
N GLU A 31 25.74 14.36 -0.30
CA GLU A 31 24.41 14.92 -0.03
C GLU A 31 23.45 14.69 -1.21
N PRO A 32 22.17 14.38 -0.92
CA PRO A 32 21.15 14.32 -1.95
C PRO A 32 20.83 15.71 -2.51
N THR A 33 20.41 15.78 -3.75
CA THR A 33 19.66 16.93 -4.26
C THR A 33 18.27 16.97 -3.65
N PHE A 34 17.55 18.09 -3.76
CA PHE A 34 16.17 18.19 -3.28
C PHE A 34 15.26 17.15 -3.92
N THR A 35 15.41 16.91 -5.20
CA THR A 35 14.64 15.87 -5.92
C THR A 35 14.95 14.47 -5.42
N GLU A 36 16.21 14.13 -5.19
CA GLU A 36 16.61 12.85 -4.65
C GLU A 36 16.09 12.63 -3.23
N LEU A 37 16.13 13.68 -2.38
CA LEU A 37 15.52 13.62 -1.05
C LEU A 37 14.04 13.27 -1.13
N GLY A 38 13.30 13.91 -2.04
CA GLY A 38 11.89 13.61 -2.28
C GLY A 38 11.65 12.17 -2.75
N ILE A 39 12.49 11.64 -3.63
CA ILE A 39 12.42 10.26 -4.12
C ILE A 39 12.65 9.28 -2.96
N PHE A 40 13.69 9.46 -2.17
CA PHE A 40 13.94 8.61 -1.00
C PHE A 40 12.81 8.69 0.01
N SER A 41 12.28 9.90 0.28
CA SER A 41 11.12 10.10 1.16
C SER A 41 9.91 9.29 0.69
N ALA A 42 9.58 9.36 -0.60
CA ALA A 42 8.46 8.62 -1.18
C ALA A 42 8.67 7.11 -1.12
N MET A 43 9.87 6.63 -1.45
CA MET A 43 10.18 5.20 -1.49
C MET A 43 10.30 4.57 -0.11
N TRP A 44 10.75 5.33 0.89
CA TRP A 44 11.00 4.85 2.24
C TRP A 44 9.88 5.13 3.24
N ASN A 45 8.79 5.78 2.82
CA ASN A 45 7.63 5.91 3.70
C ASN A 45 6.99 4.53 3.95
N GLU A 46 6.20 4.44 5.01
CA GLU A 46 5.54 3.18 5.40
C GLU A 46 4.64 2.61 4.30
N HIS A 47 3.98 3.48 3.55
CA HIS A 47 3.06 3.09 2.48
C HIS A 47 3.75 2.32 1.33
N CYS A 48 4.98 2.71 1.00
CA CYS A 48 5.75 2.07 -0.07
C CYS A 48 6.65 0.94 0.43
N SER A 49 7.36 1.17 1.53
CA SER A 49 8.41 0.28 2.02
C SER A 49 7.93 -0.79 3.01
N TYR A 50 6.79 -0.56 3.66
CA TYR A 50 6.31 -1.38 4.79
C TYR A 50 7.36 -1.53 5.91
N LYS A 51 8.21 -0.52 6.09
CA LYS A 51 9.39 -0.58 6.97
C LYS A 51 9.06 -0.93 8.43
N SER A 52 7.90 -0.49 8.93
CA SER A 52 7.45 -0.77 10.30
C SER A 52 6.50 -1.96 10.37
N SER A 53 5.63 -2.15 9.38
CA SER A 53 4.57 -3.16 9.39
C SER A 53 5.00 -4.52 8.85
N LYS A 54 6.02 -4.59 8.01
CA LYS A 54 6.46 -5.82 7.33
C LYS A 54 6.70 -7.00 8.26
N LYS A 55 7.28 -6.75 9.45
CA LYS A 55 7.53 -7.82 10.44
C LYS A 55 6.21 -8.40 11.00
N TRP A 56 5.18 -7.56 11.12
CA TRP A 56 3.87 -7.97 11.60
C TRP A 56 3.05 -8.65 10.51
N LEU A 57 3.12 -8.13 9.28
CA LEU A 57 2.48 -8.76 8.12
C LEU A 57 2.95 -10.20 7.93
N ARG A 58 4.24 -10.47 8.17
CA ARG A 58 4.80 -11.83 8.10
C ARG A 58 4.29 -12.80 9.17
N THR A 59 3.62 -12.32 10.21
CA THR A 59 3.03 -13.16 11.26
C THR A 59 1.60 -13.57 10.93
N LEU A 60 0.99 -12.96 9.91
CA LEU A 60 -0.36 -13.32 9.47
C LEU A 60 -0.32 -14.70 8.77
N PRO A 61 -1.32 -15.55 9.01
CA PRO A 61 -1.41 -16.82 8.30
C PRO A 61 -1.71 -16.56 6.83
N THR A 62 -0.82 -17.03 5.96
CA THR A 62 -0.92 -16.87 4.51
C THR A 62 -0.98 -18.18 3.76
N ASP A 63 -0.81 -19.29 4.49
CA ASP A 63 -0.80 -20.66 3.97
C ASP A 63 -1.91 -21.49 4.63
N GLY A 64 -2.49 -22.39 3.87
CA GLY A 64 -3.51 -23.30 4.35
C GLY A 64 -4.07 -24.16 3.22
N PRO A 65 -4.76 -25.25 3.52
CA PRO A 65 -5.30 -26.16 2.51
C PRO A 65 -6.32 -25.51 1.56
N GLN A 66 -6.95 -24.40 1.99
CA GLN A 66 -7.92 -23.65 1.19
C GLN A 66 -7.27 -22.52 0.38
N VAL A 67 -6.01 -22.17 0.63
CA VAL A 67 -5.35 -21.05 -0.06
C VAL A 67 -4.92 -21.50 -1.44
N ILE A 68 -5.52 -20.89 -2.47
CA ILE A 68 -5.15 -21.09 -3.87
C ILE A 68 -4.08 -20.09 -4.28
N CYS A 69 -4.28 -18.80 -3.96
CA CYS A 69 -3.31 -17.73 -4.19
C CYS A 69 -3.11 -16.93 -2.91
N GLY A 70 -1.87 -16.91 -2.44
CA GLY A 70 -1.42 -16.11 -1.29
C GLY A 70 -0.77 -14.79 -1.72
N PRO A 71 0.02 -14.18 -0.81
CA PRO A 71 0.72 -12.93 -1.09
C PRO A 71 1.65 -13.01 -2.31
N GLY A 72 1.64 -11.96 -3.14
CA GLY A 72 2.40 -11.87 -4.38
C GLY A 72 1.51 -11.76 -5.63
N GLU A 73 0.23 -12.09 -5.49
CA GLU A 73 -0.78 -11.92 -6.52
C GLU A 73 -1.60 -10.64 -6.30
N ASN A 74 -2.38 -10.25 -7.32
CA ASN A 74 -3.20 -9.03 -7.26
C ASN A 74 -4.35 -9.11 -6.24
N ALA A 75 -4.86 -10.31 -5.99
CA ALA A 75 -5.92 -10.60 -5.03
C ALA A 75 -5.69 -11.95 -4.35
N GLY A 76 -6.25 -12.12 -3.16
CA GLY A 76 -6.29 -13.42 -2.48
C GLY A 76 -7.33 -14.33 -3.14
N VAL A 77 -7.03 -15.64 -3.19
CA VAL A 77 -7.96 -16.66 -3.70
C VAL A 77 -8.04 -17.82 -2.71
N VAL A 78 -9.23 -18.14 -2.28
CA VAL A 78 -9.48 -19.27 -1.37
C VAL A 78 -10.53 -20.23 -1.93
N ASP A 79 -10.26 -21.51 -1.79
CA ASP A 79 -11.20 -22.57 -2.10
C ASP A 79 -12.30 -22.63 -1.03
N ILE A 80 -13.56 -22.61 -1.44
CA ILE A 80 -14.72 -22.70 -0.57
C ILE A 80 -15.47 -24.04 -0.72
N GLY A 81 -14.92 -24.99 -1.46
CA GLY A 81 -15.53 -26.27 -1.77
C GLY A 81 -16.39 -26.25 -3.05
N ASP A 82 -16.96 -27.39 -3.39
CA ASP A 82 -17.85 -27.58 -4.55
C ASP A 82 -17.28 -27.06 -5.88
N ASN A 83 -15.95 -27.13 -6.05
CA ASN A 83 -15.23 -26.57 -7.20
C ASN A 83 -15.45 -25.06 -7.37
N GLN A 84 -15.58 -24.33 -6.27
CA GLN A 84 -15.76 -22.89 -6.22
C GLN A 84 -14.64 -22.23 -5.43
N ALA A 85 -14.30 -20.99 -5.79
CA ALA A 85 -13.32 -20.19 -5.09
C ALA A 85 -13.81 -18.75 -4.92
N VAL A 86 -13.41 -18.13 -3.81
CA VAL A 86 -13.63 -16.70 -3.58
C VAL A 86 -12.35 -15.94 -3.87
N ILE A 87 -12.47 -14.90 -4.68
CA ILE A 87 -11.41 -13.92 -4.96
C ILE A 87 -11.74 -12.66 -4.17
N PHE A 88 -10.80 -12.15 -3.40
CA PHE A 88 -11.03 -10.98 -2.56
C PHE A 88 -9.84 -10.05 -2.52
N LYS A 89 -10.15 -8.77 -2.37
CA LYS A 89 -9.18 -7.69 -2.19
C LYS A 89 -9.71 -6.68 -1.18
N MET A 90 -8.82 -6.17 -0.34
CA MET A 90 -9.12 -5.10 0.60
C MET A 90 -7.98 -4.07 0.57
N GLU A 91 -8.32 -2.80 0.44
CA GLU A 91 -7.37 -1.70 0.45
C GLU A 91 -7.91 -0.52 1.24
N SER A 92 -7.01 0.24 1.87
CA SER A 92 -7.33 1.53 2.46
C SER A 92 -6.93 2.66 1.50
N HIS A 93 -7.86 3.59 1.26
CA HIS A 93 -7.63 4.81 0.48
C HIS A 93 -7.83 6.05 1.36
N ASN A 94 -7.34 6.01 2.60
CA ASN A 94 -7.59 7.02 3.61
C ASN A 94 -7.10 8.42 3.20
N HIS A 95 -5.86 8.59 2.77
CA HIS A 95 -5.30 9.89 2.42
C HIS A 95 -6.00 10.56 1.23
N PRO A 96 -6.18 9.89 0.08
CA PRO A 96 -6.94 10.47 -1.01
C PRO A 96 -8.37 10.84 -0.61
N SER A 97 -9.05 9.99 0.16
CA SER A 97 -10.43 10.21 0.59
C SER A 97 -10.57 11.32 1.64
N TYR A 98 -9.53 11.56 2.45
CA TYR A 98 -9.49 12.66 3.40
C TYR A 98 -9.39 14.02 2.70
N ILE A 99 -8.59 14.11 1.63
CA ILE A 99 -8.35 15.36 0.89
C ILE A 99 -9.48 15.62 -0.11
N GLU A 100 -9.82 14.62 -0.93
CA GLU A 100 -10.83 14.67 -1.98
C GLU A 100 -11.72 13.41 -1.91
N PRO A 101 -12.78 13.43 -1.08
CA PRO A 101 -13.57 12.23 -0.77
C PRO A 101 -14.11 11.50 -2.00
N TYR A 102 -14.66 12.23 -2.96
CA TYR A 102 -15.21 11.63 -4.18
C TYR A 102 -14.11 10.97 -5.04
N GLN A 103 -13.02 11.65 -5.28
CA GLN A 103 -11.90 11.13 -6.07
C GLN A 103 -11.19 9.97 -5.35
N GLY A 104 -11.06 10.07 -4.03
CA GLY A 104 -10.51 9.00 -3.21
C GLY A 104 -11.35 7.74 -3.26
N ALA A 105 -12.67 7.86 -3.15
CA ALA A 105 -13.60 6.73 -3.30
C ALA A 105 -13.54 6.13 -4.71
N ALA A 106 -13.54 6.96 -5.75
CA ALA A 106 -13.44 6.49 -7.13
C ALA A 106 -12.14 5.70 -7.39
N THR A 107 -11.02 6.19 -6.85
CA THR A 107 -9.72 5.50 -6.94
C THR A 107 -9.74 4.18 -6.17
N GLY A 108 -10.34 4.16 -4.97
CA GLY A 108 -10.50 2.95 -4.17
C GLY A 108 -11.28 1.88 -4.90
N VAL A 109 -12.47 2.23 -5.39
CA VAL A 109 -13.30 1.30 -6.19
C VAL A 109 -12.57 0.84 -7.44
N GLY A 110 -11.94 1.74 -8.19
CA GLY A 110 -11.20 1.41 -9.41
C GLY A 110 -10.03 0.47 -9.16
N GLY A 111 -9.27 0.65 -8.07
CA GLY A 111 -8.16 -0.23 -7.69
C GLY A 111 -8.63 -1.64 -7.35
N ILE A 112 -9.66 -1.76 -6.53
CA ILE A 112 -10.26 -3.06 -6.17
C ILE A 112 -10.81 -3.78 -7.40
N LEU A 113 -11.58 -3.08 -8.25
CA LEU A 113 -12.12 -3.64 -9.49
C LEU A 113 -11.02 -4.16 -10.39
N ARG A 114 -9.96 -3.38 -10.60
CA ARG A 114 -8.83 -3.77 -11.44
C ARG A 114 -8.22 -5.09 -10.96
N ASP A 115 -7.89 -5.17 -9.67
CA ASP A 115 -7.17 -6.31 -9.12
C ASP A 115 -8.02 -7.60 -9.16
N VAL A 116 -9.32 -7.51 -8.90
CA VAL A 116 -10.24 -8.66 -9.00
C VAL A 116 -10.45 -9.07 -10.46
N PHE A 117 -10.64 -8.12 -11.39
CA PHE A 117 -10.82 -8.44 -12.80
C PHE A 117 -9.57 -9.05 -13.44
N THR A 118 -8.37 -8.66 -13.02
CA THR A 118 -7.12 -9.28 -13.52
C THR A 118 -7.00 -10.75 -13.13
N MET A 119 -7.71 -11.19 -12.08
CA MET A 119 -7.81 -12.59 -11.68
C MET A 119 -8.88 -13.37 -12.46
N GLY A 120 -9.55 -12.74 -13.43
CA GLY A 120 -10.56 -13.37 -14.29
C GLY A 120 -11.93 -13.53 -13.62
N CYS A 121 -12.22 -12.73 -12.59
CA CYS A 121 -13.46 -12.83 -11.81
C CYS A 121 -14.39 -11.64 -12.05
N LEU A 122 -15.70 -11.86 -11.85
CA LEU A 122 -16.70 -10.81 -11.74
C LEU A 122 -16.76 -10.30 -10.30
N LEU A 123 -16.92 -8.99 -10.12
CA LEU A 123 -17.06 -8.40 -8.80
C LEU A 123 -18.52 -8.45 -8.34
N TYR A 124 -18.72 -8.99 -7.14
CA TYR A 124 -19.95 -8.84 -6.36
C TYR A 124 -19.62 -7.91 -5.21
N THR A 125 -20.36 -6.82 -5.08
CA THR A 125 -20.24 -5.89 -3.94
C THR A 125 -21.32 -6.20 -2.92
N SER A 126 -20.94 -6.30 -1.62
CA SER A 126 -21.88 -6.23 -0.53
C SER A 126 -21.98 -4.79 -0.02
N ASP A 127 -23.17 -4.33 0.28
CA ASP A 127 -23.39 -3.09 1.03
C ASP A 127 -23.33 -3.43 2.53
N ALA A 128 -22.46 -2.78 3.28
CA ALA A 128 -22.36 -2.94 4.72
C ALA A 128 -23.67 -2.64 5.48
N ALA A 129 -24.59 -1.89 4.85
CA ALA A 129 -25.92 -1.65 5.38
C ALA A 129 -26.87 -2.88 5.24
N ASP A 130 -26.66 -3.72 4.24
CA ASP A 130 -27.43 -4.95 4.03
C ASP A 130 -26.99 -6.07 4.95
N ASP A 131 -25.73 -6.09 5.40
CA ASP A 131 -25.19 -7.07 6.35
C ASP A 131 -25.79 -6.94 7.76
N SER A 132 -26.46 -5.84 8.07
CA SER A 132 -27.16 -5.65 9.34
C SER A 132 -28.53 -6.33 9.40
N ALA A 133 -28.96 -6.98 8.33
CA ALA A 133 -30.23 -7.68 8.22
C ALA A 133 -30.13 -9.22 8.40
N LEU A 134 -28.94 -9.74 8.70
CA LEU A 134 -28.64 -11.11 9.09
C LEU A 134 -28.36 -11.17 10.60
#